data_69f3846baf2ce940d3e3a46ce6d90107
#
_entry.id   69f3846baf2ce940d3e3a46ce6d90107
#
_cell.length_a   1.000
_cell.length_b   1.000
_cell.length_c   1.000
_cell.angle_alpha   90.00
_cell.angle_beta   90.00
_cell.angle_gamma   90.00
#
_symmetry.space_group_name_H-M   'P 1'
#
loop_
_entity.id
_entity.type
_entity.pdbx_description
1 polymer ?
#
loop_
_entity_poly.entity_id
_entity_poly.type
_entity_poly.pdbx_seq_one_letter_code
_entity_poly.pdbx_strand_id
1 'polypeptide(L)'
;MPDATYDAVIIGGGHNALCTAAYLARAGQHVAVLERRHEEAGGAHTEEATIPGFWHNLHAQYMEFIDYMPFYHDFELTKFGARMIKPETQVGMTFADGRPPLLIYTPDQEEKTCKSIARFSKHDAEVFTEIRRKVMAKDKYLAAMLYTPAADESKGETPSVLAAKIFELWMELGFKPSELQKTPKVLIDDLFESTEMRGAMYRQCIEWGSNVHTGNGVGFIISVIWLCGIHYLSVGGTHTLGHAMASACLREGVDFRYNSDVRQILIENDRATGVKTKDGRVISARIVASNADPRTTFMELIGWDRLSLFRKERLANWRFGPEHVLGTPSFALHNPPDYKSAKHDPDINKCFYTIVGFENANEVEQYILQAYGNEVPTTPGAGTWVNTLWDASQAPPGKHAMNGWFFFPRASALTPQEWDEVRATYNEKFLEHWQRYAPNMTRANVIADRLYVPFDIEKKIGMPEGDFSHGRPGSMVLGVPRAFQYRTEFEGLYMCGASAGGGGISAASGYNAFKVIADDYDLPKIWQREDRLY
;
A
#
# COMPACT_ATOMS: atom_id res chain seq x y z
N MET A 1 30.32 -27.19 -2.57
CA MET A 1 29.80 -26.93 -1.20
C MET A 1 29.16 -25.56 -1.20
N PRO A 2 28.11 -25.31 -0.41
CA PRO A 2 27.52 -23.97 -0.31
C PRO A 2 28.52 -22.99 0.31
N ASP A 3 28.42 -21.72 -0.09
CA ASP A 3 29.25 -20.66 0.46
C ASP A 3 28.79 -20.21 1.86
N ALA A 4 27.51 -20.45 2.17
CA ALA A 4 26.93 -20.24 3.50
C ALA A 4 25.69 -21.13 3.69
N THR A 5 25.33 -21.39 4.95
CA THR A 5 24.17 -22.20 5.34
C THR A 5 23.36 -21.48 6.42
N TYR A 6 22.04 -21.40 6.22
CA TYR A 6 21.06 -20.83 7.13
C TYR A 6 19.90 -21.80 7.35
N ASP A 7 19.08 -21.58 8.37
CA ASP A 7 17.79 -22.24 8.50
C ASP A 7 16.79 -21.66 7.49
N ALA A 8 16.83 -20.33 7.32
CA ALA A 8 15.95 -19.62 6.39
C ALA A 8 16.70 -18.56 5.58
N VAL A 9 16.36 -18.47 4.29
CA VAL A 9 16.79 -17.39 3.39
C VAL A 9 15.57 -16.64 2.87
N ILE A 10 15.61 -15.33 3.02
CA ILE A 10 14.55 -14.43 2.54
C ILE A 10 15.07 -13.68 1.32
N ILE A 11 14.35 -13.76 0.19
CA ILE A 11 14.67 -13.10 -1.07
C ILE A 11 14.00 -11.73 -1.10
N GLY A 12 14.81 -10.66 -1.14
CA GLY A 12 14.38 -9.26 -1.07
C GLY A 12 14.27 -8.75 0.36
N GLY A 13 14.53 -7.44 0.56
CA GLY A 13 14.54 -6.74 1.85
C GLY A 13 13.34 -5.81 2.06
N GLY A 14 12.20 -6.03 1.40
CA GLY A 14 10.98 -5.24 1.61
C GLY A 14 10.37 -5.46 3.00
N HIS A 15 9.49 -4.55 3.43
CA HIS A 15 8.88 -4.57 4.77
C HIS A 15 8.24 -5.92 5.16
N ASN A 16 7.63 -6.64 4.22
CA ASN A 16 7.09 -7.98 4.48
C ASN A 16 8.20 -9.02 4.72
N ALA A 17 9.29 -8.95 3.94
CA ALA A 17 10.46 -9.79 4.13
C ALA A 17 11.09 -9.56 5.51
N LEU A 18 11.26 -8.29 5.91
CA LEU A 18 11.79 -7.91 7.23
C LEU A 18 10.91 -8.48 8.36
N CYS A 19 9.59 -8.42 8.20
CA CYS A 19 8.65 -9.00 9.15
C CYS A 19 8.85 -10.53 9.26
N THR A 20 8.85 -11.24 8.14
CA THR A 20 9.07 -12.70 8.13
C THR A 20 10.41 -13.05 8.76
N ALA A 21 11.48 -12.34 8.41
CA ALA A 21 12.84 -12.58 8.93
C ALA A 21 12.92 -12.38 10.45
N ALA A 22 12.38 -11.26 10.97
CA ALA A 22 12.41 -10.95 12.39
C ALA A 22 11.68 -12.00 13.24
N TYR A 23 10.48 -12.42 12.79
CA TYR A 23 9.71 -13.43 13.51
C TYR A 23 10.36 -14.81 13.43
N LEU A 24 10.93 -15.22 12.29
CA LEU A 24 11.69 -16.47 12.18
C LEU A 24 12.93 -16.47 13.08
N ALA A 25 13.68 -15.37 13.12
CA ALA A 25 14.84 -15.23 13.99
C ALA A 25 14.44 -15.30 15.47
N ARG A 26 13.39 -14.60 15.88
CA ARG A 26 12.83 -14.67 17.24
C ARG A 26 12.33 -16.07 17.60
N ALA A 27 11.87 -16.84 16.62
CA ALA A 27 11.51 -18.27 16.78
C ALA A 27 12.72 -19.21 16.76
N GLY A 28 13.95 -18.68 16.83
CA GLY A 28 15.20 -19.44 16.97
C GLY A 28 15.83 -19.88 15.66
N GLN A 29 15.41 -19.38 14.51
CA GLN A 29 16.01 -19.72 13.22
C GLN A 29 17.20 -18.80 12.89
N HIS A 30 18.25 -19.37 12.29
CA HIS A 30 19.36 -18.61 11.69
C HIS A 30 18.93 -18.12 10.32
N VAL A 31 18.72 -16.78 10.17
CA VAL A 31 18.05 -16.17 9.02
C VAL A 31 18.99 -15.24 8.27
N ALA A 32 19.00 -15.33 6.93
CA ALA A 32 19.60 -14.33 6.05
C ALA A 32 18.54 -13.63 5.19
N VAL A 33 18.68 -12.30 5.04
CA VAL A 33 17.94 -11.50 4.06
C VAL A 33 18.89 -11.09 2.94
N LEU A 34 18.53 -11.43 1.69
CA LEU A 34 19.31 -11.10 0.50
C LEU A 34 18.59 -9.99 -0.27
N GLU A 35 19.15 -8.79 -0.23
CA GLU A 35 18.61 -7.63 -0.94
C GLU A 35 19.52 -7.26 -2.13
N ARG A 36 18.92 -7.07 -3.31
CA ARG A 36 19.68 -6.70 -4.52
C ARG A 36 20.20 -5.27 -4.51
N ARG A 37 19.54 -4.39 -3.76
CA ARG A 37 19.92 -2.97 -3.59
C ARG A 37 20.89 -2.81 -2.43
N HIS A 38 21.33 -1.58 -2.23
CA HIS A 38 22.19 -1.18 -1.09
C HIS A 38 21.38 -0.85 0.17
N GLU A 39 20.06 -0.87 0.10
CA GLU A 39 19.14 -0.53 1.18
C GLU A 39 17.88 -1.42 1.14
N GLU A 40 17.23 -1.55 2.26
CA GLU A 40 16.03 -2.34 2.51
C GLU A 40 14.73 -1.51 2.37
N ALA A 41 13.64 -2.05 2.90
CA ALA A 41 12.30 -1.49 3.05
C ALA A 41 11.46 -1.42 1.77
N GLY A 42 12.02 -1.63 0.58
CA GLY A 42 11.25 -1.71 -0.67
C GLY A 42 10.41 -0.46 -0.94
N GLY A 43 9.07 -0.59 -0.84
CA GLY A 43 8.14 0.53 -1.08
C GLY A 43 8.07 1.58 0.03
N ALA A 44 8.62 1.32 1.23
CA ALA A 44 8.79 2.32 2.28
C ALA A 44 10.10 3.10 2.05
N HIS A 45 10.10 3.93 1.01
CA HIS A 45 11.29 4.59 0.49
C HIS A 45 11.16 6.11 0.46
N THR A 46 12.15 6.81 1.04
CA THR A 46 12.22 8.26 1.06
C THR A 46 13.61 8.70 0.63
N GLU A 47 13.69 9.69 -0.25
CA GLU A 47 14.98 10.23 -0.71
C GLU A 47 14.91 11.72 -1.05
N GLU A 48 16.04 12.35 -1.27
CA GLU A 48 16.15 13.71 -1.79
C GLU A 48 15.87 13.72 -3.31
N ALA A 49 14.59 13.46 -3.69
CA ALA A 49 14.21 13.20 -5.06
C ALA A 49 14.29 14.42 -5.98
N THR A 50 14.16 15.63 -5.44
CA THR A 50 14.19 16.89 -6.20
C THR A 50 15.56 17.55 -6.14
N ILE A 51 15.91 18.13 -4.99
CA ILE A 51 17.20 18.75 -4.71
C ILE A 51 17.61 18.41 -3.27
N PRO A 52 18.91 18.53 -2.92
CA PRO A 52 19.39 18.28 -1.56
C PRO A 52 18.61 19.07 -0.50
N GLY A 53 18.33 18.42 0.63
CA GLY A 53 17.59 18.97 1.77
C GLY A 53 16.08 18.78 1.70
N PHE A 54 15.50 18.30 0.58
CA PHE A 54 14.08 18.02 0.45
C PHE A 54 13.84 16.51 0.34
N TRP A 55 13.25 15.92 1.37
CA TRP A 55 12.99 14.50 1.47
C TRP A 55 11.57 14.17 1.01
N HIS A 56 11.47 13.27 0.04
CA HIS A 56 10.22 12.87 -0.58
C HIS A 56 9.98 11.38 -0.43
N ASN A 57 8.76 11.03 -0.04
CA ASN A 57 8.29 9.65 -0.10
C ASN A 57 7.99 9.29 -1.55
N LEU A 58 8.61 8.25 -2.09
CA LEU A 58 8.47 7.93 -3.51
C LEU A 58 7.36 6.92 -3.83
N HIS A 59 6.92 6.12 -2.85
CA HIS A 59 5.91 5.09 -3.05
C HIS A 59 4.87 5.15 -1.95
N ALA A 60 5.10 4.54 -0.80
CA ALA A 60 4.22 4.70 0.35
C ALA A 60 4.27 6.14 0.86
N GLN A 61 3.12 6.78 0.99
CA GLN A 61 3.01 8.16 1.46
C GLN A 61 2.68 8.24 2.95
N TYR A 62 1.99 7.23 3.47
CA TYR A 62 1.46 7.17 4.82
C TYR A 62 1.40 5.73 5.32
N MET A 63 1.15 5.59 6.62
CA MET A 63 0.97 4.31 7.30
C MET A 63 -0.44 4.25 7.87
N GLU A 64 -1.15 3.14 7.64
CA GLU A 64 -2.57 3.02 8.02
C GLU A 64 -2.82 2.06 9.17
N PHE A 65 -1.98 1.05 9.33
CA PHE A 65 -2.25 -0.05 10.27
C PHE A 65 -1.39 -0.02 11.53
N ILE A 66 -0.80 1.12 11.86
CA ILE A 66 0.16 1.23 12.99
C ILE A 66 -0.45 0.74 14.29
N ASP A 67 -1.71 1.10 14.60
CA ASP A 67 -2.39 0.69 15.82
C ASP A 67 -2.58 -0.84 15.93
N TYR A 68 -2.58 -1.53 14.80
CA TYR A 68 -2.87 -2.96 14.69
C TYR A 68 -1.65 -3.79 14.25
N MET A 69 -0.55 -3.17 13.83
CA MET A 69 0.60 -3.84 13.22
C MET A 69 1.40 -4.64 14.25
N PRO A 70 1.35 -6.00 14.22
CA PRO A 70 2.08 -6.82 15.18
C PRO A 70 3.59 -6.51 15.20
N PHE A 71 4.19 -6.37 14.03
CA PHE A 71 5.63 -6.08 13.93
C PHE A 71 6.03 -4.78 14.63
N TYR A 72 5.19 -3.73 14.51
CA TYR A 72 5.47 -2.44 15.15
C TYR A 72 5.50 -2.55 16.67
N HIS A 73 4.55 -3.30 17.25
CA HIS A 73 4.39 -3.44 18.70
C HIS A 73 5.29 -4.53 19.29
N ASP A 74 5.34 -5.73 18.70
CA ASP A 74 6.06 -6.88 19.22
C ASP A 74 7.58 -6.66 19.21
N PHE A 75 8.08 -5.87 18.27
CA PHE A 75 9.50 -5.54 18.16
C PHE A 75 9.84 -4.14 18.66
N GLU A 76 8.85 -3.41 19.22
CA GLU A 76 9.04 -2.09 19.83
C GLU A 76 9.74 -1.12 18.86
N LEU A 77 9.24 -1.00 17.61
CA LEU A 77 9.92 -0.23 16.56
C LEU A 77 10.16 1.24 16.92
N THR A 78 9.40 1.78 17.87
CA THR A 78 9.64 3.13 18.44
C THR A 78 11.01 3.28 19.07
N LYS A 79 11.58 2.20 19.65
CA LYS A 79 12.94 2.19 20.21
C LYS A 79 14.03 2.32 19.15
N PHE A 80 13.68 2.03 17.89
CA PHE A 80 14.56 2.15 16.73
C PHE A 80 14.25 3.40 15.87
N GLY A 81 13.45 4.32 16.37
CA GLY A 81 13.20 5.60 15.74
C GLY A 81 11.92 5.67 14.87
N ALA A 82 11.14 4.60 14.75
CA ALA A 82 9.85 4.66 14.06
C ALA A 82 8.84 5.46 14.89
N ARG A 83 8.75 6.75 14.64
CA ARG A 83 7.79 7.66 15.26
C ARG A 83 6.71 8.05 14.27
N MET A 84 5.47 8.05 14.75
CA MET A 84 4.30 8.34 13.91
C MET A 84 3.55 9.55 14.44
N ILE A 85 3.04 10.37 13.52
CA ILE A 85 2.11 11.47 13.82
C ILE A 85 0.79 11.10 13.18
N LYS A 86 -0.32 11.23 13.91
CA LYS A 86 -1.68 11.07 13.40
C LYS A 86 -2.30 12.46 13.21
N PRO A 87 -2.33 12.98 11.98
CA PRO A 87 -2.97 14.26 11.70
C PRO A 87 -4.48 14.20 11.98
N GLU A 88 -5.05 15.25 12.56
CA GLU A 88 -6.47 15.28 12.89
C GLU A 88 -7.36 15.34 11.65
N THR A 89 -6.98 16.18 10.67
CA THR A 89 -7.68 16.28 9.38
C THR A 89 -7.06 15.28 8.41
N GLN A 90 -7.77 14.19 8.17
CA GLN A 90 -7.24 13.00 7.51
C GLN A 90 -7.32 13.07 6.00
N VAL A 91 -8.52 13.31 5.46
CA VAL A 91 -8.81 13.35 4.02
C VAL A 91 -9.57 14.61 3.69
N GLY A 92 -9.17 15.30 2.62
CA GLY A 92 -9.85 16.47 2.13
C GLY A 92 -10.01 16.46 0.61
N MET A 93 -11.10 17.02 0.12
CA MET A 93 -11.29 17.33 -1.29
C MET A 93 -11.58 18.83 -1.41
N THR A 94 -10.83 19.51 -2.28
CA THR A 94 -10.94 20.94 -2.54
C THR A 94 -11.45 21.19 -3.95
N PHE A 95 -11.99 22.39 -4.22
CA PHE A 95 -12.69 22.73 -5.46
C PHE A 95 -12.17 24.04 -6.06
N ALA A 96 -12.09 24.10 -7.39
CA ALA A 96 -11.54 25.24 -8.13
C ALA A 96 -12.41 26.49 -8.04
N ASP A 97 -13.73 26.33 -7.89
CA ASP A 97 -14.68 27.43 -7.67
C ASP A 97 -14.59 28.04 -6.26
N GLY A 98 -13.84 27.36 -5.36
CA GLY A 98 -13.62 27.78 -3.98
C GLY A 98 -14.83 27.58 -3.07
N ARG A 99 -15.81 26.72 -3.43
CA ARG A 99 -16.85 26.28 -2.51
C ARG A 99 -16.25 25.56 -1.29
N PRO A 100 -17.04 25.31 -0.20
CA PRO A 100 -16.51 24.65 0.99
C PRO A 100 -15.80 23.33 0.66
N PRO A 101 -14.68 22.99 1.35
CA PRO A 101 -14.04 21.70 1.16
C PRO A 101 -14.87 20.58 1.81
N LEU A 102 -14.73 19.36 1.29
CA LEU A 102 -15.17 18.14 1.97
C LEU A 102 -14.01 17.65 2.82
N LEU A 103 -14.20 17.49 4.14
CA LEU A 103 -13.18 17.08 5.09
C LEU A 103 -13.63 15.88 5.91
N ILE A 104 -12.76 14.90 6.04
CA ILE A 104 -12.91 13.72 6.91
C ILE A 104 -11.80 13.80 7.95
N TYR A 105 -12.19 13.82 9.21
CA TYR A 105 -11.30 13.86 10.36
C TYR A 105 -11.12 12.48 10.96
N THR A 106 -10.21 12.37 11.92
CA THR A 106 -10.06 11.17 12.76
C THR A 106 -11.39 10.76 13.42
N PRO A 107 -11.60 9.48 13.76
CA PRO A 107 -12.88 8.99 14.30
C PRO A 107 -13.34 9.70 15.58
N ASP A 108 -12.43 10.19 16.42
CA ASP A 108 -12.72 10.99 17.61
C ASP A 108 -13.26 12.40 17.29
N GLN A 109 -13.11 12.87 16.05
CA GLN A 109 -13.65 14.13 15.54
C GLN A 109 -14.86 13.93 14.60
N GLU A 110 -15.71 12.94 14.91
CA GLU A 110 -16.85 12.56 14.06
C GLU A 110 -17.82 13.71 13.80
N GLU A 111 -18.06 14.57 14.78
CA GLU A 111 -18.92 15.75 14.64
C GLU A 111 -18.41 16.73 13.57
N LYS A 112 -17.09 16.96 13.50
CA LYS A 112 -16.48 17.79 12.45
C LYS A 112 -16.66 17.15 11.07
N THR A 113 -16.47 15.84 10.95
CA THR A 113 -16.71 15.09 9.70
C THR A 113 -18.16 15.23 9.27
N CYS A 114 -19.10 14.98 10.17
CA CYS A 114 -20.54 15.09 9.91
C CYS A 114 -20.91 16.50 9.40
N LYS A 115 -20.45 17.56 10.09
CA LYS A 115 -20.67 18.95 9.68
C LYS A 115 -20.08 19.26 8.30
N SER A 116 -18.91 18.73 7.98
CA SER A 116 -18.26 18.95 6.70
C SER A 116 -19.06 18.29 5.55
N ILE A 117 -19.43 17.03 5.68
CA ILE A 117 -20.21 16.31 4.67
C ILE A 117 -21.63 16.92 4.52
N ALA A 118 -22.26 17.32 5.63
CA ALA A 118 -23.61 17.90 5.64
C ALA A 118 -23.71 19.26 4.89
N ARG A 119 -22.59 19.91 4.56
CA ARG A 119 -22.56 21.08 3.67
C ARG A 119 -23.02 20.73 2.24
N PHE A 120 -22.85 19.48 1.84
CA PHE A 120 -23.22 18.97 0.52
C PHE A 120 -24.51 18.16 0.58
N SER A 121 -24.64 17.25 1.57
CA SER A 121 -25.84 16.46 1.81
C SER A 121 -25.91 16.02 3.29
N LYS A 122 -27.07 16.26 3.92
CA LYS A 122 -27.34 15.74 5.26
C LYS A 122 -27.46 14.22 5.27
N HIS A 123 -28.08 13.67 4.21
CA HIS A 123 -28.19 12.24 4.03
C HIS A 123 -26.81 11.57 3.99
N ASP A 124 -25.88 12.10 3.18
CA ASP A 124 -24.52 11.56 3.05
C ASP A 124 -23.78 11.60 4.39
N ALA A 125 -23.94 12.68 5.15
CA ALA A 125 -23.35 12.81 6.46
C ALA A 125 -23.86 11.74 7.43
N GLU A 126 -25.17 11.50 7.47
CA GLU A 126 -25.80 10.46 8.29
C GLU A 126 -25.33 9.06 7.89
N VAL A 127 -25.37 8.74 6.59
CA VAL A 127 -24.94 7.44 6.06
C VAL A 127 -23.46 7.18 6.36
N PHE A 128 -22.57 8.13 6.06
CA PHE A 128 -21.14 7.96 6.28
C PHE A 128 -20.81 7.75 7.76
N THR A 129 -21.35 8.61 8.65
CA THR A 129 -21.05 8.52 10.09
C THR A 129 -21.63 7.27 10.71
N GLU A 130 -22.84 6.84 10.32
CA GLU A 130 -23.44 5.59 10.79
C GLU A 130 -22.63 4.36 10.38
N ILE A 131 -22.21 4.27 9.11
CA ILE A 131 -21.36 3.17 8.64
C ILE A 131 -20.02 3.20 9.39
N ARG A 132 -19.36 4.37 9.47
CA ARG A 132 -18.06 4.51 10.15
C ARG A 132 -18.13 4.09 11.60
N ARG A 133 -19.15 4.51 12.34
CA ARG A 133 -19.35 4.15 13.74
C ARG A 133 -19.44 2.62 13.92
N LYS A 134 -20.20 1.95 13.08
CA LYS A 134 -20.35 0.48 13.10
C LYS A 134 -19.04 -0.23 12.74
N VAL A 135 -18.36 0.25 11.71
CA VAL A 135 -17.07 -0.28 11.26
C VAL A 135 -16.00 -0.15 12.34
N MET A 136 -15.88 1.04 12.95
CA MET A 136 -14.92 1.29 14.04
C MET A 136 -15.20 0.46 15.30
N ALA A 137 -16.46 0.13 15.58
CA ALA A 137 -16.81 -0.77 16.67
C ALA A 137 -16.33 -2.22 16.45
N LYS A 138 -15.97 -2.57 15.23
CA LYS A 138 -15.51 -3.91 14.82
C LYS A 138 -14.07 -3.90 14.25
N ASP A 139 -13.33 -2.81 14.42
CA ASP A 139 -11.99 -2.58 13.85
C ASP A 139 -11.00 -3.72 14.14
N LYS A 140 -11.03 -4.30 15.36
CA LYS A 140 -10.20 -5.44 15.76
C LYS A 140 -10.44 -6.70 14.91
N TYR A 141 -11.68 -6.93 14.46
CA TYR A 141 -11.98 -8.05 13.58
C TYR A 141 -11.50 -7.79 12.16
N LEU A 142 -11.60 -6.54 11.68
CA LEU A 142 -11.06 -6.14 10.38
C LEU A 142 -9.54 -6.29 10.37
N ALA A 143 -8.86 -5.81 11.42
CA ALA A 143 -7.44 -6.02 11.59
C ALA A 143 -7.08 -7.51 11.68
N ALA A 144 -7.83 -8.31 12.45
CA ALA A 144 -7.60 -9.74 12.56
C ALA A 144 -7.69 -10.46 11.21
N MET A 145 -8.60 -10.06 10.31
CA MET A 145 -8.65 -10.63 8.96
C MET A 145 -7.40 -10.33 8.13
N LEU A 146 -6.84 -9.12 8.28
CA LEU A 146 -5.61 -8.75 7.59
C LEU A 146 -4.42 -9.59 8.08
N TYR A 147 -4.33 -9.80 9.40
CA TYR A 147 -3.22 -10.48 10.05
C TYR A 147 -3.45 -11.98 10.32
N THR A 148 -4.47 -12.58 9.70
CA THR A 148 -4.71 -14.04 9.75
C THR A 148 -4.56 -14.62 8.34
N PRO A 149 -3.77 -15.69 8.18
CA PRO A 149 -3.68 -16.38 6.89
C PRO A 149 -5.06 -16.84 6.42
N ALA A 150 -5.35 -16.72 5.12
CA ALA A 150 -6.51 -17.36 4.55
C ALA A 150 -6.40 -18.89 4.69
N ALA A 151 -7.53 -19.58 4.87
CA ALA A 151 -7.58 -21.03 4.93
C ALA A 151 -6.99 -21.64 3.65
N ASP A 152 -6.17 -22.65 3.82
CA ASP A 152 -5.61 -23.42 2.72
C ASP A 152 -6.53 -24.63 2.42
N GLU A 153 -7.44 -24.44 1.49
CA GLU A 153 -8.40 -25.46 1.08
C GLU A 153 -7.71 -26.72 0.56
N SER A 154 -6.49 -26.62 0.01
CA SER A 154 -5.70 -27.77 -0.45
C SER A 154 -5.28 -28.69 0.69
N LYS A 155 -5.22 -28.17 1.92
CA LYS A 155 -4.96 -28.92 3.17
C LYS A 155 -6.23 -29.27 3.93
N GLY A 156 -7.41 -29.00 3.36
CA GLY A 156 -8.70 -29.23 4.02
C GLY A 156 -9.01 -28.25 5.15
N GLU A 157 -8.33 -27.11 5.19
CA GLU A 157 -8.62 -26.06 6.16
C GLU A 157 -9.98 -25.41 5.85
N THR A 158 -10.77 -25.17 6.89
CA THR A 158 -12.07 -24.47 6.75
C THR A 158 -11.91 -22.97 6.91
N PRO A 159 -12.79 -22.14 6.26
CA PRO A 159 -12.81 -20.71 6.48
C PRO A 159 -12.89 -20.35 7.96
N SER A 160 -12.10 -19.35 8.36
CA SER A 160 -12.01 -18.97 9.77
C SER A 160 -13.33 -18.41 10.32
N VAL A 161 -13.54 -18.52 11.64
CA VAL A 161 -14.65 -17.86 12.35
C VAL A 161 -14.67 -16.35 12.08
N LEU A 162 -13.52 -15.74 11.75
CA LEU A 162 -13.42 -14.34 11.38
C LEU A 162 -14.17 -14.01 10.08
N ALA A 163 -14.16 -14.90 9.09
CA ALA A 163 -14.91 -14.68 7.84
C ALA A 163 -16.42 -14.60 8.11
N ALA A 164 -16.95 -15.44 9.01
CA ALA A 164 -18.34 -15.37 9.42
C ALA A 164 -18.66 -14.04 10.12
N LYS A 165 -17.77 -13.57 11.03
CA LYS A 165 -17.96 -12.29 11.72
C LYS A 165 -17.93 -11.07 10.78
N ILE A 166 -17.15 -11.11 9.72
CA ILE A 166 -17.18 -10.04 8.70
C ILE A 166 -18.49 -10.08 7.91
N PHE A 167 -18.97 -11.26 7.58
CA PHE A 167 -20.28 -11.38 6.93
C PHE A 167 -21.40 -10.85 7.85
N GLU A 168 -21.36 -11.19 9.14
CA GLU A 168 -22.27 -10.62 10.16
C GLU A 168 -22.19 -9.08 10.18
N LEU A 169 -20.99 -8.50 10.17
CA LEU A 169 -20.79 -7.06 10.10
C LEU A 169 -21.46 -6.46 8.86
N TRP A 170 -21.34 -7.07 7.70
CA TRP A 170 -21.98 -6.58 6.48
C TRP A 170 -23.51 -6.57 6.61
N MET A 171 -24.09 -7.61 7.24
CA MET A 171 -25.53 -7.66 7.51
C MET A 171 -25.96 -6.60 8.56
N GLU A 172 -25.17 -6.40 9.61
CA GLU A 172 -25.39 -5.34 10.62
C GLU A 172 -25.35 -3.93 10.01
N LEU A 173 -24.52 -3.72 8.97
CA LEU A 173 -24.48 -2.49 8.20
C LEU A 173 -25.70 -2.29 7.29
N GLY A 174 -26.57 -3.30 7.15
CA GLY A 174 -27.79 -3.26 6.35
C GLY A 174 -27.62 -3.72 4.91
N PHE A 175 -26.44 -4.23 4.53
CA PHE A 175 -26.23 -4.79 3.20
C PHE A 175 -26.94 -6.14 3.05
N LYS A 176 -27.61 -6.33 1.91
CA LYS A 176 -28.27 -7.60 1.57
C LYS A 176 -27.28 -8.54 0.88
N PRO A 177 -27.46 -9.87 0.97
CA PRO A 177 -26.62 -10.82 0.24
C PRO A 177 -26.54 -10.56 -1.27
N SER A 178 -27.61 -10.05 -1.89
CA SER A 178 -27.64 -9.66 -3.31
C SER A 178 -26.73 -8.48 -3.64
N GLU A 179 -26.33 -7.68 -2.66
CA GLU A 179 -25.47 -6.50 -2.85
C GLU A 179 -23.99 -6.84 -2.85
N LEU A 180 -23.63 -8.03 -2.38
CA LEU A 180 -22.23 -8.51 -2.38
C LEU A 180 -21.63 -8.58 -3.79
N GLN A 181 -22.47 -8.71 -4.81
CA GLN A 181 -22.05 -8.75 -6.22
C GLN A 181 -21.97 -7.35 -6.87
N LYS A 182 -22.49 -6.31 -6.20
CA LYS A 182 -22.43 -4.95 -6.72
C LYS A 182 -20.97 -4.46 -6.76
N THR A 183 -20.68 -3.61 -7.74
CA THR A 183 -19.39 -2.92 -7.82
C THR A 183 -19.30 -1.80 -6.78
N PRO A 184 -18.10 -1.34 -6.40
CA PRO A 184 -17.95 -0.17 -5.54
C PRO A 184 -18.73 1.04 -6.06
N LYS A 185 -18.66 1.31 -7.37
CA LYS A 185 -19.38 2.42 -7.99
C LYS A 185 -20.90 2.35 -7.72
N VAL A 186 -21.51 1.22 -8.01
CA VAL A 186 -22.96 1.05 -7.83
C VAL A 186 -23.36 1.25 -6.37
N LEU A 187 -22.57 0.72 -5.43
CA LEU A 187 -22.86 0.90 -4.00
C LEU A 187 -22.65 2.33 -3.51
N ILE A 188 -21.59 3.02 -4.00
CA ILE A 188 -21.35 4.43 -3.66
C ILE A 188 -22.51 5.30 -4.20
N ASP A 189 -22.98 5.03 -5.43
CA ASP A 189 -24.09 5.75 -6.04
C ASP A 189 -25.43 5.50 -5.33
N ASP A 190 -25.61 4.29 -4.79
CA ASP A 190 -26.80 3.95 -4.00
C ASP A 190 -26.78 4.55 -2.58
N LEU A 191 -25.59 4.67 -1.98
CA LEU A 191 -25.40 5.15 -0.60
C LEU A 191 -25.36 6.67 -0.48
N PHE A 192 -24.77 7.36 -1.45
CA PHE A 192 -24.52 8.80 -1.40
C PHE A 192 -25.21 9.54 -2.54
N GLU A 193 -25.71 10.74 -2.27
CA GLU A 193 -26.42 11.55 -3.26
C GLU A 193 -25.60 12.71 -3.81
N SER A 194 -24.66 13.28 -3.01
CA SER A 194 -23.83 14.40 -3.46
C SER A 194 -22.69 13.91 -4.37
N THR A 195 -22.41 14.68 -5.41
CA THR A 195 -21.33 14.37 -6.35
C THR A 195 -19.94 14.51 -5.72
N GLU A 196 -19.82 15.39 -4.73
CA GLU A 196 -18.60 15.59 -3.96
C GLU A 196 -18.25 14.36 -3.12
N MET A 197 -19.22 13.82 -2.38
CA MET A 197 -19.00 12.62 -1.57
C MET A 197 -18.72 11.41 -2.45
N ARG A 198 -19.50 11.20 -3.53
CA ARG A 198 -19.24 10.13 -4.50
C ARG A 198 -17.83 10.23 -5.08
N GLY A 199 -17.41 11.44 -5.51
CA GLY A 199 -16.07 11.69 -6.06
C GLY A 199 -14.95 11.39 -5.07
N ALA A 200 -15.09 11.83 -3.82
CA ALA A 200 -14.15 11.51 -2.74
C ALA A 200 -14.06 10.00 -2.50
N MET A 201 -15.20 9.29 -2.46
CA MET A 201 -15.24 7.84 -2.26
C MET A 201 -14.66 7.06 -3.45
N TYR A 202 -14.92 7.49 -4.70
CA TYR A 202 -14.27 6.87 -5.88
C TYR A 202 -12.76 7.02 -5.81
N ARG A 203 -12.28 8.24 -5.47
CA ARG A 203 -10.82 8.49 -5.35
C ARG A 203 -10.21 7.66 -4.24
N GLN A 204 -10.89 7.51 -3.09
CA GLN A 204 -10.43 6.63 -2.01
C GLN A 204 -10.44 5.16 -2.43
N CYS A 205 -11.41 4.68 -3.18
CA CYS A 205 -11.42 3.30 -3.69
C CYS A 205 -10.17 2.98 -4.50
N ILE A 206 -9.79 3.84 -5.45
CA ILE A 206 -8.58 3.60 -6.25
C ILE A 206 -7.29 3.78 -5.46
N GLU A 207 -7.30 4.63 -4.44
CA GLU A 207 -6.18 4.79 -3.48
C GLU A 207 -5.82 3.44 -2.83
N TRP A 208 -6.83 2.65 -2.53
CA TRP A 208 -6.71 1.35 -1.91
C TRP A 208 -6.66 0.19 -2.91
N GLY A 209 -6.52 0.51 -4.18
CA GLY A 209 -6.32 -0.49 -5.22
C GLY A 209 -7.59 -1.21 -5.63
N SER A 210 -8.72 -0.53 -5.58
CA SER A 210 -9.99 -1.05 -6.02
C SER A 210 -10.35 -0.55 -7.42
N ASN A 211 -10.71 -1.47 -8.30
CA ASN A 211 -11.43 -1.09 -9.50
C ASN A 211 -12.89 -0.81 -9.14
N VAL A 212 -13.31 0.44 -9.28
CA VAL A 212 -14.68 0.85 -8.92
C VAL A 212 -15.76 0.19 -9.78
N HIS A 213 -15.39 -0.41 -10.92
CA HIS A 213 -16.30 -1.11 -11.86
C HIS A 213 -16.29 -2.64 -11.73
N THR A 214 -15.52 -3.22 -10.81
CA THR A 214 -15.50 -4.68 -10.59
C THR A 214 -16.15 -5.06 -9.26
N GLY A 215 -16.54 -6.31 -9.09
CA GLY A 215 -17.30 -6.80 -7.94
C GLY A 215 -16.63 -6.64 -6.57
N ASN A 216 -17.36 -7.08 -5.52
CA ASN A 216 -16.98 -6.96 -4.10
C ASN A 216 -17.06 -5.52 -3.54
N GLY A 217 -18.05 -4.75 -3.96
CA GLY A 217 -18.22 -3.37 -3.51
C GLY A 217 -18.41 -3.21 -2.00
N VAL A 218 -19.10 -4.14 -1.34
CA VAL A 218 -19.32 -4.08 0.12
C VAL A 218 -18.00 -4.13 0.88
N GLY A 219 -17.12 -5.08 0.53
CA GLY A 219 -15.82 -5.18 1.16
C GLY A 219 -14.96 -3.92 0.96
N PHE A 220 -15.01 -3.33 -0.23
CA PHE A 220 -14.30 -2.09 -0.53
C PHE A 220 -14.82 -0.91 0.27
N ILE A 221 -16.13 -0.68 0.31
CA ILE A 221 -16.72 0.46 1.02
C ILE A 221 -16.41 0.38 2.52
N ILE A 222 -16.53 -0.80 3.12
CA ILE A 222 -16.17 -1.01 4.52
C ILE A 222 -14.70 -0.68 4.76
N SER A 223 -13.80 -1.19 3.91
CA SER A 223 -12.37 -0.95 4.02
C SER A 223 -12.04 0.54 3.85
N VAL A 224 -12.60 1.20 2.85
CA VAL A 224 -12.36 2.62 2.58
C VAL A 224 -12.82 3.48 3.76
N ILE A 225 -14.02 3.25 4.29
CA ILE A 225 -14.56 4.02 5.41
C ILE A 225 -13.74 3.79 6.69
N TRP A 226 -13.28 2.55 6.94
CA TRP A 226 -12.37 2.25 8.04
C TRP A 226 -11.07 3.03 7.90
N LEU A 227 -10.47 2.99 6.71
CA LEU A 227 -9.13 3.53 6.46
C LEU A 227 -9.10 5.06 6.40
N CYS A 228 -10.18 5.73 5.95
CA CYS A 228 -10.22 7.20 5.82
C CYS A 228 -9.88 8.00 7.09
N GLY A 229 -9.84 7.39 8.27
CA GLY A 229 -9.62 8.10 9.54
C GLY A 229 -8.40 7.63 10.33
N ILE A 230 -7.56 6.75 9.77
CA ILE A 230 -6.46 6.11 10.51
C ILE A 230 -5.08 6.23 9.85
N HIS A 231 -4.88 7.30 9.09
CA HIS A 231 -3.58 7.55 8.44
C HIS A 231 -2.57 8.15 9.41
N TYR A 232 -1.33 7.69 9.32
CA TYR A 232 -0.20 8.19 10.08
C TYR A 232 0.91 8.68 9.14
N LEU A 233 1.53 9.78 9.51
CA LEU A 233 2.78 10.25 8.94
C LEU A 233 3.95 9.59 9.68
N SER A 234 4.87 8.99 8.94
CA SER A 234 6.16 8.55 9.50
C SER A 234 7.12 9.75 9.60
N VAL A 235 7.57 10.06 10.80
CA VAL A 235 8.50 11.18 11.05
C VAL A 235 9.85 10.89 10.40
N GLY A 236 10.36 11.83 9.62
CA GLY A 236 11.58 11.68 8.82
C GLY A 236 11.35 11.02 7.46
N GLY A 237 10.09 10.62 7.15
CA GLY A 237 9.73 9.88 5.94
C GLY A 237 9.54 8.39 6.17
N THR A 238 8.97 7.71 5.18
CA THR A 238 8.57 6.29 5.31
C THR A 238 9.76 5.34 5.46
N HIS A 239 10.95 5.71 4.97
CA HIS A 239 12.17 4.92 5.14
C HIS A 239 12.57 4.74 6.62
N THR A 240 12.18 5.68 7.51
CA THR A 240 12.50 5.54 8.95
C THR A 240 11.81 4.34 9.59
N LEU A 241 10.61 4.01 9.15
CA LEU A 241 9.94 2.77 9.54
C LEU A 241 10.71 1.55 9.03
N GLY A 242 11.14 1.57 7.76
CA GLY A 242 11.94 0.48 7.17
C GLY A 242 13.26 0.25 7.92
N HIS A 243 14.00 1.33 8.23
CA HIS A 243 15.24 1.25 9.01
C HIS A 243 15.00 0.73 10.43
N ALA A 244 13.90 1.12 11.06
CA ALA A 244 13.52 0.58 12.37
C ALA A 244 13.20 -0.92 12.30
N MET A 245 12.52 -1.37 11.24
CA MET A 245 12.27 -2.80 10.98
C MET A 245 13.59 -3.57 10.80
N ALA A 246 14.52 -3.05 9.98
CA ALA A 246 15.84 -3.66 9.78
C ALA A 246 16.66 -3.70 11.07
N SER A 247 16.63 -2.62 11.86
CA SER A 247 17.31 -2.56 13.17
C SER A 247 16.75 -3.59 14.14
N ALA A 248 15.42 -3.80 14.13
CA ALA A 248 14.79 -4.87 14.90
C ALA A 248 15.25 -6.26 14.43
N CYS A 249 15.33 -6.50 13.11
CA CYS A 249 15.89 -7.74 12.55
C CYS A 249 17.34 -7.97 13.01
N LEU A 250 18.19 -6.94 12.96
CA LEU A 250 19.58 -7.04 13.45
C LEU A 250 19.64 -7.39 14.93
N ARG A 251 18.77 -6.82 15.76
CA ARG A 251 18.67 -7.17 17.18
C ARG A 251 18.32 -8.64 17.40
N GLU A 252 17.48 -9.21 16.54
CA GLU A 252 17.12 -10.65 16.59
C GLU A 252 18.17 -11.54 15.93
N GLY A 253 19.29 -11.00 15.41
CA GLY A 253 20.40 -11.77 14.81
C GLY A 253 20.22 -12.12 13.34
N VAL A 254 19.36 -11.42 12.60
CA VAL A 254 19.23 -11.58 11.15
C VAL A 254 20.50 -11.10 10.43
N ASP A 255 21.04 -11.90 9.52
CA ASP A 255 22.17 -11.54 8.65
C ASP A 255 21.67 -10.83 7.38
N PHE A 256 22.07 -9.57 7.18
CA PHE A 256 21.74 -8.81 5.98
C PHE A 256 22.83 -8.91 4.93
N ARG A 257 22.44 -9.27 3.72
CA ARG A 257 23.31 -9.31 2.54
C ARG A 257 22.79 -8.39 1.47
N TYR A 258 23.23 -7.13 1.52
CA TYR A 258 22.96 -6.13 0.51
C TYR A 258 23.78 -6.39 -0.77
N ASN A 259 23.35 -5.82 -1.89
CA ASN A 259 23.93 -6.03 -3.22
C ASN A 259 24.01 -7.52 -3.59
N SER A 260 23.08 -8.33 -3.07
CA SER A 260 22.99 -9.78 -3.26
C SER A 260 21.77 -10.12 -4.12
N ASP A 261 21.94 -9.96 -5.43
CA ASP A 261 20.92 -10.21 -6.43
C ASP A 261 20.73 -11.72 -6.63
N VAL A 262 19.64 -12.28 -6.12
CA VAL A 262 19.27 -13.69 -6.29
C VAL A 262 18.81 -13.92 -7.74
N ARG A 263 19.37 -14.95 -8.39
CA ARG A 263 19.07 -15.31 -9.78
C ARG A 263 18.47 -16.69 -9.94
N GLN A 264 18.52 -17.50 -8.92
CA GLN A 264 17.94 -18.83 -8.95
C GLN A 264 17.54 -19.30 -7.55
N ILE A 265 16.36 -19.93 -7.46
CA ILE A 265 15.95 -20.76 -6.34
C ILE A 265 16.34 -22.19 -6.68
N LEU A 266 17.11 -22.83 -5.82
CA LEU A 266 17.58 -24.20 -6.02
C LEU A 266 16.50 -25.17 -5.56
N ILE A 267 16.01 -25.99 -6.51
CA ILE A 267 14.98 -27.00 -6.26
C ILE A 267 15.56 -28.38 -6.55
N GLU A 268 15.50 -29.27 -5.55
CA GLU A 268 15.92 -30.66 -5.64
C GLU A 268 14.79 -31.57 -5.10
N ASN A 269 14.34 -32.52 -5.91
CA ASN A 269 13.23 -33.44 -5.52
C ASN A 269 11.99 -32.68 -4.99
N ASP A 270 11.56 -31.67 -5.73
CA ASP A 270 10.42 -30.79 -5.40
C ASP A 270 10.55 -30.03 -4.06
N ARG A 271 11.76 -29.89 -3.54
CA ARG A 271 12.10 -29.13 -2.34
C ARG A 271 13.06 -28.00 -2.65
N ALA A 272 12.80 -26.83 -2.06
CA ALA A 272 13.77 -25.73 -2.06
C ALA A 272 14.95 -26.06 -1.12
N THR A 273 16.17 -25.95 -1.64
CA THR A 273 17.41 -26.24 -0.89
C THR A 273 18.29 -25.03 -0.69
N GLY A 274 17.90 -23.87 -1.22
CA GLY A 274 18.63 -22.63 -1.12
C GLY A 274 18.47 -21.74 -2.34
N VAL A 275 19.42 -20.82 -2.51
CA VAL A 275 19.43 -19.85 -3.60
C VAL A 275 20.83 -19.71 -4.20
N LYS A 276 20.88 -19.21 -5.46
CA LYS A 276 22.11 -18.80 -6.13
C LYS A 276 22.03 -17.33 -6.51
N THR A 277 23.05 -16.57 -6.15
CA THR A 277 23.16 -15.15 -6.47
C THR A 277 23.79 -14.91 -7.84
N LYS A 278 23.67 -13.69 -8.36
CA LYS A 278 24.22 -13.28 -9.66
C LYS A 278 25.73 -13.44 -9.77
N ASP A 279 26.46 -13.26 -8.69
CA ASP A 279 27.90 -13.46 -8.59
C ASP A 279 28.31 -14.94 -8.43
N GLY A 280 27.33 -15.85 -8.44
CA GLY A 280 27.54 -17.31 -8.45
C GLY A 280 27.57 -17.94 -7.06
N ARG A 281 27.49 -17.20 -5.96
CA ARG A 281 27.46 -17.75 -4.61
C ARG A 281 26.22 -18.60 -4.40
N VAL A 282 26.40 -19.74 -3.72
CA VAL A 282 25.32 -20.67 -3.34
C VAL A 282 25.08 -20.55 -1.83
N ILE A 283 23.86 -20.26 -1.44
CA ILE A 283 23.44 -20.12 -0.06
C ILE A 283 22.37 -21.17 0.20
N SER A 284 22.68 -22.13 1.08
CA SER A 284 21.77 -23.23 1.41
C SER A 284 20.83 -22.84 2.54
N ALA A 285 19.57 -23.27 2.43
CA ALA A 285 18.57 -23.13 3.47
C ALA A 285 17.45 -24.17 3.30
N ARG A 286 16.86 -24.62 4.40
CA ARG A 286 15.68 -25.49 4.38
C ARG A 286 14.35 -24.72 4.21
N ILE A 287 14.37 -23.41 4.47
CA ILE A 287 13.26 -22.48 4.28
C ILE A 287 13.73 -21.38 3.32
N VAL A 288 13.02 -21.20 2.22
CA VAL A 288 13.23 -20.09 1.30
C VAL A 288 11.92 -19.32 1.21
N ALA A 289 11.94 -18.03 1.57
CA ALA A 289 10.76 -17.17 1.44
C ALA A 289 11.02 -16.05 0.43
N SER A 290 10.18 -15.97 -0.60
CA SER A 290 10.29 -14.97 -1.64
C SER A 290 9.37 -13.77 -1.36
N ASN A 291 9.97 -12.58 -1.29
CA ASN A 291 9.25 -11.31 -1.24
C ASN A 291 9.07 -10.69 -2.64
N ALA A 292 9.59 -11.32 -3.67
CA ALA A 292 9.35 -10.94 -5.05
C ALA A 292 7.92 -11.32 -5.49
N ASP A 293 7.48 -10.72 -6.58
CA ASP A 293 6.20 -11.04 -7.20
C ASP A 293 6.17 -12.47 -7.78
N PRO A 294 4.97 -13.01 -8.11
CA PRO A 294 4.86 -14.37 -8.62
C PRO A 294 5.56 -14.63 -9.95
N ARG A 295 5.61 -13.67 -10.88
CA ARG A 295 6.33 -13.86 -12.15
C ARG A 295 7.83 -13.97 -11.89
N THR A 296 8.39 -13.03 -11.15
CA THR A 296 9.80 -13.08 -10.76
C THR A 296 10.12 -14.38 -10.04
N THR A 297 9.33 -14.75 -9.03
CA THR A 297 9.60 -15.96 -8.23
C THR A 297 9.53 -17.23 -9.06
N PHE A 298 8.43 -17.44 -9.78
CA PHE A 298 8.19 -18.71 -10.44
C PHE A 298 8.78 -18.80 -11.85
N MET A 299 8.72 -17.72 -12.65
CA MET A 299 9.19 -17.76 -14.04
C MET A 299 10.69 -17.47 -14.15
N GLU A 300 11.21 -16.51 -13.36
CA GLU A 300 12.60 -16.09 -13.48
C GLU A 300 13.53 -16.87 -12.55
N LEU A 301 13.17 -17.01 -11.26
CA LEU A 301 14.04 -17.63 -10.27
C LEU A 301 13.95 -19.16 -10.23
N ILE A 302 12.80 -19.76 -10.57
CA ILE A 302 12.62 -21.22 -10.64
C ILE A 302 12.76 -21.71 -12.08
N GLY A 303 12.10 -21.05 -13.02
CA GLY A 303 12.01 -21.41 -14.42
C GLY A 303 10.69 -22.09 -14.79
N TRP A 304 10.12 -21.63 -15.92
CA TRP A 304 8.80 -22.04 -16.41
C TRP A 304 8.63 -23.57 -16.53
N ASP A 305 9.67 -24.28 -17.02
CA ASP A 305 9.60 -25.70 -17.32
C ASP A 305 9.40 -26.57 -16.08
N ARG A 306 9.81 -26.09 -14.90
CA ARG A 306 9.69 -26.81 -13.62
C ARG A 306 8.31 -26.69 -12.97
N LEU A 307 7.45 -25.79 -13.47
CA LEU A 307 6.16 -25.49 -12.86
C LEU A 307 5.10 -26.52 -13.28
N SER A 308 4.19 -26.85 -12.36
CA SER A 308 2.98 -27.60 -12.66
C SER A 308 2.07 -26.89 -13.66
N LEU A 309 1.20 -27.63 -14.37
CA LEU A 309 0.20 -27.04 -15.26
C LEU A 309 -0.72 -26.06 -14.52
N PHE A 310 -1.10 -26.37 -13.30
CA PHE A 310 -1.92 -25.51 -12.45
C PHE A 310 -1.22 -24.17 -12.16
N ARG A 311 0.07 -24.19 -11.84
CA ARG A 311 0.86 -22.97 -11.60
C ARG A 311 1.02 -22.14 -12.87
N LYS A 312 1.30 -22.78 -13.98
CA LYS A 312 1.41 -22.14 -15.29
C LYS A 312 0.12 -21.43 -15.68
N GLU A 313 -1.03 -22.05 -15.49
CA GLU A 313 -2.34 -21.47 -15.76
C GLU A 313 -2.59 -20.23 -14.89
N ARG A 314 -2.30 -20.29 -13.60
CA ARG A 314 -2.43 -19.15 -12.68
C ARG A 314 -1.51 -17.98 -13.08
N LEU A 315 -0.26 -18.26 -13.44
CA LEU A 315 0.69 -17.25 -13.90
C LEU A 315 0.29 -16.63 -15.23
N ALA A 316 -0.24 -17.42 -16.18
CA ALA A 316 -0.75 -16.93 -17.45
C ALA A 316 -1.93 -15.96 -17.27
N ASN A 317 -2.72 -16.15 -16.23
CA ASN A 317 -3.86 -15.30 -15.87
C ASN A 317 -3.50 -14.20 -14.87
N TRP A 318 -2.25 -14.15 -14.36
CA TRP A 318 -1.80 -13.13 -13.43
C TRP A 318 -1.64 -11.79 -14.14
N ARG A 319 -2.28 -10.76 -13.64
CA ARG A 319 -2.27 -9.41 -14.22
C ARG A 319 -1.64 -8.42 -13.24
N PHE A 320 -0.84 -7.50 -13.78
CA PHE A 320 -0.41 -6.29 -13.09
C PHE A 320 -1.23 -5.11 -13.58
N GLY A 321 -1.59 -4.21 -12.65
CA GLY A 321 -2.38 -3.04 -12.99
C GLY A 321 -3.68 -3.35 -13.76
N PRO A 322 -4.34 -2.31 -14.25
CA PRO A 322 -4.01 -0.88 -14.12
C PRO A 322 -4.42 -0.25 -12.78
N GLU A 323 -5.11 -0.97 -11.90
CA GLU A 323 -5.77 -0.41 -10.72
C GLU A 323 -4.82 0.12 -9.65
N HIS A 324 -3.57 -0.31 -9.66
CA HIS A 324 -2.60 -0.05 -8.60
C HIS A 324 -1.30 0.57 -9.12
N VAL A 325 -1.34 1.19 -10.30
CA VAL A 325 -0.14 1.70 -10.95
C VAL A 325 0.05 3.17 -10.64
N LEU A 326 1.20 3.50 -10.07
CA LEU A 326 1.49 4.83 -9.55
C LEU A 326 2.45 5.61 -10.44
N GLY A 327 2.17 6.94 -10.54
CA GLY A 327 3.18 7.95 -10.79
C GLY A 327 3.31 8.83 -9.54
N THR A 328 4.53 9.20 -9.17
CA THR A 328 4.78 9.94 -7.93
C THR A 328 5.40 11.30 -8.20
N PRO A 329 4.58 12.39 -8.25
CA PRO A 329 5.08 13.74 -8.31
C PRO A 329 5.68 14.15 -6.96
N SER A 330 6.82 14.82 -7.02
CA SER A 330 7.51 15.41 -5.87
C SER A 330 7.80 16.87 -6.16
N PHE A 331 7.45 17.78 -5.23
CA PHE A 331 7.69 19.20 -5.36
C PHE A 331 8.39 19.73 -4.11
N ALA A 332 9.53 20.40 -4.30
CA ALA A 332 10.15 21.28 -3.32
C ALA A 332 9.55 22.68 -3.46
N LEU A 333 8.96 23.20 -2.39
CA LEU A 333 8.14 24.43 -2.43
C LEU A 333 8.68 25.50 -1.48
N HIS A 334 8.49 26.77 -1.88
CA HIS A 334 8.68 27.92 -0.99
C HIS A 334 7.60 28.01 0.08
N ASN A 335 6.34 27.80 -0.29
CA ASN A 335 5.17 27.86 0.59
C ASN A 335 4.24 26.68 0.31
N PRO A 336 3.48 26.18 1.32
CA PRO A 336 2.49 25.14 1.10
C PRO A 336 1.32 25.69 0.26
N PRO A 337 0.46 24.82 -0.32
CA PRO A 337 -0.75 25.25 -1.00
C PRO A 337 -1.66 26.07 -0.09
N ASP A 338 -2.20 27.17 -0.61
CA ASP A 338 -3.25 27.96 0.03
C ASP A 338 -4.53 27.84 -0.80
N TYR A 339 -5.40 26.94 -0.35
CA TYR A 339 -6.59 26.55 -1.11
C TYR A 339 -7.70 27.61 -1.04
N LYS A 340 -8.34 27.91 -2.17
CA LYS A 340 -9.51 28.82 -2.23
C LYS A 340 -10.62 28.43 -1.26
N SER A 341 -10.81 27.12 -1.04
CA SER A 341 -11.80 26.57 -0.12
C SER A 341 -11.51 26.90 1.35
N ALA A 342 -10.28 27.29 1.69
CA ALA A 342 -9.86 27.61 3.06
C ALA A 342 -10.61 28.83 3.65
N LYS A 343 -11.19 29.70 2.81
CA LYS A 343 -12.06 30.79 3.26
C LYS A 343 -13.33 30.31 3.99
N HIS A 344 -13.75 29.05 3.74
CA HIS A 344 -14.90 28.43 4.38
C HIS A 344 -14.49 27.49 5.52
N ASP A 345 -13.35 26.83 5.36
CA ASP A 345 -12.79 25.92 6.36
C ASP A 345 -11.26 25.86 6.21
N PRO A 346 -10.51 26.53 7.10
CA PRO A 346 -9.06 26.62 7.01
C PRO A 346 -8.34 25.29 7.26
N ASP A 347 -9.02 24.28 7.77
CA ASP A 347 -8.45 22.96 8.02
C ASP A 347 -8.04 22.24 6.73
N ILE A 348 -8.57 22.65 5.56
CA ILE A 348 -8.11 22.14 4.26
C ILE A 348 -6.62 22.41 4.02
N ASN A 349 -6.09 23.56 4.48
CA ASN A 349 -4.68 23.91 4.37
C ASN A 349 -3.78 23.10 5.31
N LYS A 350 -4.38 22.37 6.26
CA LYS A 350 -3.71 21.46 7.19
C LYS A 350 -4.11 20.00 6.96
N CYS A 351 -4.84 19.72 5.87
CA CYS A 351 -5.27 18.38 5.58
C CYS A 351 -4.07 17.48 5.25
N PHE A 352 -4.06 16.29 5.83
CA PHE A 352 -2.96 15.35 5.61
C PHE A 352 -2.94 14.83 4.18
N TYR A 353 -4.07 14.33 3.71
CA TYR A 353 -4.27 13.87 2.34
C TYR A 353 -5.30 14.74 1.64
N THR A 354 -4.89 15.48 0.62
CA THR A 354 -5.78 16.37 -0.14
C THR A 354 -5.98 15.87 -1.56
N ILE A 355 -7.23 15.64 -1.94
CA ILE A 355 -7.66 15.32 -3.30
C ILE A 355 -7.77 16.63 -4.09
N VAL A 356 -7.01 16.75 -5.17
CA VAL A 356 -6.91 17.95 -6.02
C VAL A 356 -7.12 17.56 -7.47
N GLY A 357 -7.78 18.44 -8.24
CA GLY A 357 -7.91 18.29 -9.69
C GLY A 357 -9.25 17.75 -10.14
N PHE A 358 -10.23 17.63 -9.26
CA PHE A 358 -11.57 17.14 -9.57
C PHE A 358 -12.66 17.99 -8.95
N GLU A 359 -13.73 18.27 -9.71
CA GLU A 359 -14.89 19.03 -9.25
C GLU A 359 -16.07 18.15 -8.84
N ASN A 360 -16.11 16.89 -9.32
CA ASN A 360 -17.25 15.99 -9.16
C ASN A 360 -16.87 14.54 -9.42
N ALA A 361 -17.80 13.63 -9.13
CA ALA A 361 -17.62 12.18 -9.30
C ALA A 361 -17.32 11.77 -10.75
N ASN A 362 -17.94 12.44 -11.75
CA ASN A 362 -17.73 12.09 -13.16
C ASN A 362 -16.27 12.37 -13.60
N GLU A 363 -15.66 13.45 -13.12
CA GLU A 363 -14.26 13.75 -13.43
C GLU A 363 -13.31 12.72 -12.84
N VAL A 364 -13.58 12.26 -11.62
CA VAL A 364 -12.82 11.16 -11.00
C VAL A 364 -12.99 9.87 -11.79
N GLU A 365 -14.22 9.54 -12.19
CA GLU A 365 -14.50 8.35 -12.99
C GLU A 365 -13.80 8.38 -14.35
N GLN A 366 -13.84 9.50 -15.07
CA GLN A 366 -13.15 9.65 -16.36
C GLN A 366 -11.63 9.51 -16.21
N TYR A 367 -11.06 10.09 -15.17
CA TYR A 367 -9.64 9.92 -14.84
C TYR A 367 -9.27 8.44 -14.62
N ILE A 368 -10.09 7.72 -13.85
CA ILE A 368 -9.91 6.28 -13.60
C ILE A 368 -9.99 5.48 -14.89
N LEU A 369 -10.99 5.76 -15.73
CA LEU A 369 -11.22 5.03 -16.98
C LEU A 369 -10.06 5.22 -17.97
N GLN A 370 -9.47 6.42 -18.05
CA GLN A 370 -8.28 6.65 -18.89
C GLN A 370 -7.08 5.81 -18.42
N ALA A 371 -6.75 5.85 -17.12
CA ALA A 371 -5.66 5.06 -16.58
C ALA A 371 -5.87 3.55 -16.81
N TYR A 372 -7.11 3.06 -16.61
CA TYR A 372 -7.48 1.66 -16.83
C TYR A 372 -7.50 1.28 -18.32
N GLY A 373 -7.76 2.24 -19.19
CA GLY A 373 -7.65 2.11 -20.66
C GLY A 373 -6.22 2.10 -21.20
N ASN A 374 -5.21 2.14 -20.32
CA ASN A 374 -3.79 2.29 -20.66
C ASN A 374 -3.45 3.65 -21.30
N GLU A 375 -4.18 4.70 -20.90
CA GLU A 375 -3.92 6.07 -21.32
C GLU A 375 -3.43 6.92 -20.13
N VAL A 376 -2.52 7.84 -20.38
CA VAL A 376 -2.14 8.85 -19.38
C VAL A 376 -3.32 9.82 -19.23
N PRO A 377 -3.86 10.00 -18.01
CA PRO A 377 -5.02 10.88 -17.82
C PRO A 377 -4.76 12.30 -18.34
N THR A 378 -5.68 12.81 -19.14
CA THR A 378 -5.56 14.14 -19.77
C THR A 378 -5.77 15.28 -18.79
N THR A 379 -6.65 15.09 -17.80
CA THR A 379 -6.85 16.04 -16.70
C THR A 379 -6.02 15.57 -15.51
N PRO A 380 -4.96 16.28 -15.13
CA PRO A 380 -4.11 15.85 -14.05
C PRO A 380 -4.79 16.06 -12.70
N GLY A 381 -5.15 14.96 -12.04
CA GLY A 381 -5.68 14.94 -10.68
C GLY A 381 -4.82 14.07 -9.77
N ALA A 382 -4.68 14.46 -8.53
CA ALA A 382 -3.79 13.81 -7.57
C ALA A 382 -4.40 13.69 -6.16
N GLY A 383 -3.93 12.69 -5.43
CA GLY A 383 -3.83 12.77 -3.97
C GLY A 383 -2.49 13.41 -3.61
N THR A 384 -2.49 14.38 -2.71
CA THR A 384 -1.31 15.15 -2.34
C THR A 384 -1.07 15.16 -0.84
N TRP A 385 0.20 15.09 -0.45
CA TRP A 385 0.68 15.13 0.95
C TRP A 385 1.77 16.20 1.08
N VAL A 386 1.55 17.20 1.92
CA VAL A 386 2.58 18.19 2.28
C VAL A 386 3.10 17.84 3.68
N ASN A 387 3.97 16.83 3.75
CA ASN A 387 4.42 16.23 5.01
C ASN A 387 5.04 17.24 5.97
N THR A 388 5.68 18.27 5.45
CA THR A 388 6.33 19.33 6.23
C THR A 388 5.38 20.25 6.99
N LEU A 389 4.07 20.14 6.78
CA LEU A 389 3.08 20.77 7.66
C LEU A 389 3.06 20.12 9.06
N TRP A 390 3.53 18.90 9.18
CA TRP A 390 3.51 18.06 10.39
C TRP A 390 4.91 17.69 10.85
N ASP A 391 5.84 17.49 9.90
CA ASP A 391 7.22 17.07 10.14
C ASP A 391 8.22 17.96 9.40
N ALA A 392 8.69 19.00 10.07
CA ALA A 392 9.61 19.97 9.50
C ALA A 392 11.00 19.37 9.14
N SER A 393 11.30 18.12 9.52
CA SER A 393 12.60 17.49 9.21
C SER A 393 12.76 17.14 7.72
N GLN A 394 11.67 17.12 6.96
CA GLN A 394 11.67 16.72 5.54
C GLN A 394 12.01 17.86 4.56
N ALA A 395 12.24 19.09 5.03
CA ALA A 395 12.69 20.23 4.19
C ALA A 395 13.53 21.22 4.99
N PRO A 396 14.28 22.11 4.33
CA PRO A 396 14.94 23.22 5.00
C PRO A 396 13.95 24.14 5.75
N PRO A 397 14.37 24.82 6.80
CA PRO A 397 13.49 25.71 7.58
C PRO A 397 12.69 26.70 6.71
N GLY A 398 11.38 26.72 6.90
CA GLY A 398 10.48 27.60 6.15
C GLY A 398 10.24 27.19 4.69
N LYS A 399 10.62 25.96 4.33
CA LYS A 399 10.33 25.34 3.03
C LYS A 399 9.45 24.10 3.21
N HIS A 400 8.90 23.60 2.10
CA HIS A 400 7.95 22.50 2.12
C HIS A 400 8.29 21.43 1.08
N ALA A 401 8.13 20.17 1.47
CA ALA A 401 8.18 19.02 0.58
C ALA A 401 6.75 18.50 0.39
N MET A 402 6.30 18.44 -0.86
CA MET A 402 5.03 17.85 -1.27
C MET A 402 5.31 16.57 -2.05
N ASN A 403 4.52 15.55 -1.75
CA ASN A 403 4.47 14.29 -2.47
C ASN A 403 3.05 14.07 -3.00
N GLY A 404 2.91 13.24 -4.03
CA GLY A 404 1.59 12.93 -4.54
C GLY A 404 1.52 11.55 -5.19
N TRP A 405 0.28 11.14 -5.50
CA TRP A 405 0.01 9.99 -6.34
C TRP A 405 -0.87 10.38 -7.51
N PHE A 406 -0.35 10.14 -8.71
CA PHE A 406 -1.12 9.96 -9.92
C PHE A 406 -1.41 8.47 -10.10
N PHE A 407 -2.53 8.13 -10.70
CA PHE A 407 -2.76 6.81 -11.25
C PHE A 407 -2.50 6.85 -12.75
N PHE A 408 -1.58 6.02 -13.18
CA PHE A 408 -1.10 5.96 -14.56
C PHE A 408 -1.36 4.60 -15.18
N PRO A 409 -1.26 4.47 -16.51
CA PRO A 409 -1.22 3.17 -17.16
C PRO A 409 0.03 2.38 -16.76
N ARG A 410 0.02 1.07 -17.01
CA ARG A 410 1.16 0.18 -16.72
C ARG A 410 2.45 0.65 -17.40
N ALA A 411 3.60 0.31 -16.82
CA ALA A 411 4.90 0.66 -17.35
C ALA A 411 5.08 0.24 -18.82
N SER A 412 4.56 -0.95 -19.19
CA SER A 412 4.62 -1.48 -20.56
C SER A 412 3.59 -0.87 -21.53
N ALA A 413 2.67 0.00 -21.05
CA ALA A 413 1.66 0.62 -21.91
C ALA A 413 2.25 1.69 -22.85
N LEU A 414 3.38 2.29 -22.47
CA LEU A 414 4.08 3.33 -23.23
C LEU A 414 5.53 2.91 -23.47
N THR A 415 6.09 3.41 -24.56
CA THR A 415 7.52 3.28 -24.85
C THR A 415 8.37 4.12 -23.86
N PRO A 416 9.67 3.83 -23.74
CA PRO A 416 10.56 4.67 -22.92
C PRO A 416 10.55 6.15 -23.31
N GLN A 417 10.45 6.46 -24.60
CA GLN A 417 10.39 7.83 -25.13
C GLN A 417 9.09 8.54 -24.73
N GLU A 418 7.95 7.86 -24.82
CA GLU A 418 6.67 8.41 -24.36
C GLU A 418 6.67 8.65 -22.85
N TRP A 419 7.30 7.78 -22.06
CA TRP A 419 7.50 8.02 -20.64
C TRP A 419 8.44 9.22 -20.36
N ASP A 420 9.45 9.47 -21.21
CA ASP A 420 10.29 10.68 -21.12
C ASP A 420 9.46 11.95 -21.35
N GLU A 421 8.54 11.94 -22.31
CA GLU A 421 7.62 13.07 -22.56
C GLU A 421 6.67 13.30 -21.37
N VAL A 422 6.12 12.23 -20.79
CA VAL A 422 5.27 12.33 -19.59
C VAL A 422 6.05 12.94 -18.43
N ARG A 423 7.28 12.47 -18.16
CA ARG A 423 8.15 13.03 -17.11
C ARG A 423 8.43 14.52 -17.31
N ALA A 424 8.68 14.90 -18.57
CA ALA A 424 9.03 16.28 -18.91
C ALA A 424 7.86 17.27 -18.80
N THR A 425 6.62 16.79 -18.95
CA THR A 425 5.48 17.71 -19.16
C THR A 425 4.36 17.57 -18.12
N TYR A 426 4.18 16.41 -17.49
CA TYR A 426 2.97 16.16 -16.69
C TYR A 426 2.94 16.93 -15.36
N ASN A 427 4.09 17.13 -14.73
CA ASN A 427 4.17 17.96 -13.52
C ASN A 427 3.79 19.43 -13.81
N GLU A 428 4.18 19.98 -14.95
CA GLU A 428 3.79 21.34 -15.34
C GLU A 428 2.28 21.43 -15.59
N LYS A 429 1.70 20.47 -16.33
CA LYS A 429 0.25 20.37 -16.53
C LYS A 429 -0.50 20.29 -15.19
N PHE A 430 0.04 19.51 -14.25
CA PHE A 430 -0.53 19.40 -12.92
C PHE A 430 -0.42 20.72 -12.15
N LEU A 431 0.71 21.40 -12.20
CA LEU A 431 0.92 22.69 -11.52
C LEU A 431 -0.05 23.76 -12.05
N GLU A 432 -0.20 23.87 -13.37
CA GLU A 432 -1.18 24.77 -14.01
C GLU A 432 -2.62 24.45 -13.58
N HIS A 433 -2.96 23.16 -13.52
CA HIS A 433 -4.28 22.74 -13.06
C HIS A 433 -4.48 23.02 -11.58
N TRP A 434 -3.45 22.79 -10.74
CA TRP A 434 -3.49 23.02 -9.29
C TRP A 434 -3.70 24.49 -8.92
N GLN A 435 -3.19 25.44 -9.71
CA GLN A 435 -3.42 26.88 -9.51
C GLN A 435 -4.91 27.24 -9.50
N ARG A 436 -5.76 26.50 -10.16
CA ARG A 436 -7.21 26.71 -10.13
C ARG A 436 -7.78 26.52 -8.72
N TYR A 437 -7.18 25.66 -7.92
CA TYR A 437 -7.56 25.28 -6.54
C TYR A 437 -6.82 26.10 -5.49
N ALA A 438 -5.53 26.28 -5.69
CA ALA A 438 -4.62 27.01 -4.81
C ALA A 438 -3.80 28.02 -5.64
N PRO A 439 -4.21 29.31 -5.70
CA PRO A 439 -3.63 30.32 -6.60
C PRO A 439 -2.13 30.58 -6.38
N ASN A 440 -1.60 30.28 -5.19
CA ASN A 440 -0.19 30.41 -4.89
C ASN A 440 0.68 29.27 -5.47
N MET A 441 0.08 28.22 -6.03
CA MET A 441 0.80 27.12 -6.68
C MET A 441 1.23 27.52 -8.09
N THR A 442 2.16 28.45 -8.16
CA THR A 442 2.77 28.98 -9.39
C THR A 442 4.18 28.41 -9.56
N ARG A 443 4.74 28.52 -10.77
CA ARG A 443 6.14 28.12 -11.00
C ARG A 443 7.13 28.86 -10.10
N ALA A 444 6.82 30.11 -9.73
CA ALA A 444 7.62 30.88 -8.77
C ALA A 444 7.60 30.32 -7.33
N ASN A 445 6.59 29.52 -6.97
CA ASN A 445 6.52 28.84 -5.68
C ASN A 445 7.26 27.48 -5.68
N VAL A 446 7.58 26.93 -6.84
CA VAL A 446 8.29 25.68 -7.00
C VAL A 446 9.78 25.91 -7.08
N ILE A 447 10.54 25.35 -6.15
CA ILE A 447 12.01 25.39 -6.12
C ILE A 447 12.55 24.35 -7.10
N ALA A 448 12.04 23.13 -7.03
CA ALA A 448 12.34 22.02 -7.92
C ALA A 448 11.18 21.01 -7.90
N ASP A 449 11.08 20.25 -8.97
CA ASP A 449 10.10 19.15 -9.04
C ASP A 449 10.68 17.95 -9.77
N ARG A 450 10.10 16.78 -9.51
CA ARG A 450 10.39 15.53 -10.20
C ARG A 450 9.15 14.65 -10.27
N LEU A 451 9.02 13.91 -11.37
CA LEU A 451 8.01 12.88 -11.55
C LEU A 451 8.68 11.52 -11.76
N TYR A 452 8.39 10.57 -10.88
CA TYR A 452 8.65 9.15 -11.15
C TYR A 452 7.42 8.54 -11.81
N VAL A 453 7.61 7.98 -13.00
CA VAL A 453 6.56 7.26 -13.73
C VAL A 453 6.64 5.76 -13.44
N PRO A 454 5.62 4.95 -13.78
CA PRO A 454 5.60 3.50 -13.51
C PRO A 454 6.86 2.75 -13.97
N PHE A 455 7.41 3.14 -15.12
CA PHE A 455 8.65 2.60 -15.66
C PHE A 455 9.87 2.83 -14.74
N ASP A 456 9.96 4.00 -14.10
CA ASP A 456 11.04 4.31 -13.15
C ASP A 456 10.88 3.50 -11.86
N ILE A 457 9.66 3.37 -11.38
CA ILE A 457 9.30 2.64 -10.15
C ILE A 457 9.66 1.15 -10.31
N GLU A 458 9.30 0.54 -11.44
CA GLU A 458 9.65 -0.84 -11.75
C GLU A 458 11.17 -1.05 -11.74
N LYS A 459 11.92 -0.18 -12.42
CA LYS A 459 13.38 -0.28 -12.47
C LYS A 459 14.04 -0.06 -11.12
N LYS A 460 13.53 0.89 -10.33
CA LYS A 460 14.16 1.31 -9.08
C LYS A 460 13.99 0.28 -7.97
N ILE A 461 12.79 -0.18 -7.72
CA ILE A 461 12.48 -1.07 -6.59
C ILE A 461 11.96 -2.45 -7.00
N GLY A 462 11.81 -2.71 -8.30
CA GLY A 462 11.29 -4.00 -8.80
C GLY A 462 9.82 -4.21 -8.52
N MET A 463 9.05 -3.15 -8.56
CA MET A 463 7.59 -3.17 -8.50
C MET A 463 7.06 -3.38 -9.93
N PRO A 464 6.63 -4.59 -10.31
CA PRO A 464 6.34 -4.91 -11.70
C PRO A 464 5.26 -4.00 -12.26
N GLU A 465 5.49 -3.45 -13.46
CA GLU A 465 4.59 -2.54 -14.15
C GLU A 465 4.28 -1.24 -13.37
N GLY A 466 4.98 -0.96 -12.27
CA GLY A 466 4.65 0.10 -11.33
C GLY A 466 3.47 -0.22 -10.40
N ASP A 467 3.02 -1.49 -10.35
CA ASP A 467 1.87 -1.95 -9.57
C ASP A 467 2.27 -2.24 -8.12
N PHE A 468 1.80 -1.40 -7.17
CA PHE A 468 2.17 -1.52 -5.75
C PHE A 468 1.59 -2.74 -5.05
N SER A 469 0.61 -3.42 -5.64
CA SER A 469 0.06 -4.69 -5.12
C SER A 469 0.79 -5.92 -5.64
N HIS A 470 1.74 -5.76 -6.55
CA HIS A 470 2.43 -6.86 -7.24
C HIS A 470 1.47 -7.82 -7.94
N GLY A 471 0.39 -7.29 -8.52
CA GLY A 471 -0.60 -8.01 -9.30
C GLY A 471 -1.90 -8.31 -8.56
N ARG A 472 -2.86 -8.84 -9.30
CA ARG A 472 -4.21 -9.14 -8.80
C ARG A 472 -4.34 -10.53 -8.16
N PRO A 473 -5.31 -10.70 -7.26
CA PRO A 473 -6.30 -9.74 -6.78
C PRO A 473 -5.68 -8.76 -5.80
N GLY A 474 -6.21 -7.52 -5.87
CA GLY A 474 -5.84 -6.43 -4.98
C GLY A 474 -5.87 -6.82 -3.53
N SER A 475 -4.84 -6.44 -2.86
CA SER A 475 -4.41 -7.01 -1.60
C SER A 475 -5.10 -6.46 -0.37
N MET A 476 -5.79 -5.33 -0.50
CA MET A 476 -6.38 -4.62 0.63
C MET A 476 -7.84 -4.98 0.89
N VAL A 477 -8.47 -5.75 -0.01
CA VAL A 477 -9.89 -6.03 0.07
C VAL A 477 -10.17 -7.24 0.92
N LEU A 478 -10.93 -7.03 1.97
CA LEU A 478 -11.39 -8.09 2.86
C LEU A 478 -12.28 -9.09 2.11
N GLY A 479 -11.98 -10.39 2.27
CA GLY A 479 -12.77 -11.46 1.70
C GLY A 479 -12.53 -11.78 0.22
N VAL A 480 -11.51 -11.19 -0.43
CA VAL A 480 -11.14 -11.58 -1.80
C VAL A 480 -10.17 -12.76 -1.77
N PRO A 481 -10.49 -13.89 -2.42
CA PRO A 481 -9.56 -15.01 -2.54
C PRO A 481 -8.30 -14.59 -3.31
N ARG A 482 -7.14 -15.07 -2.85
CA ARG A 482 -5.85 -14.76 -3.46
C ARG A 482 -5.40 -15.89 -4.36
N ALA A 483 -4.91 -15.54 -5.54
CA ALA A 483 -4.43 -16.51 -6.51
C ALA A 483 -3.14 -17.20 -6.07
N PHE A 484 -2.31 -16.51 -5.28
CA PHE A 484 -1.09 -17.04 -4.70
C PHE A 484 -1.16 -16.90 -3.19
N GLN A 485 -1.08 -18.05 -2.52
CA GLN A 485 -1.01 -18.13 -1.07
C GLN A 485 0.46 -18.19 -0.61
N TYR A 486 0.65 -18.30 0.71
CA TYR A 486 1.99 -18.34 1.30
C TYR A 486 2.76 -19.60 0.92
N ARG A 487 2.10 -20.77 0.92
CA ARG A 487 2.70 -22.06 0.49
C ARG A 487 2.78 -22.14 -1.03
N THR A 488 3.83 -22.74 -1.52
CA THR A 488 3.98 -23.07 -2.95
C THR A 488 3.84 -24.55 -3.21
N GLU A 489 3.96 -24.98 -4.46
CA GLU A 489 4.00 -26.39 -4.84
C GLU A 489 5.35 -27.07 -4.50
N PHE A 490 6.38 -26.28 -4.16
CA PHE A 490 7.69 -26.78 -3.75
C PHE A 490 7.81 -26.75 -2.23
N GLU A 491 8.15 -27.87 -1.63
CA GLU A 491 8.38 -27.95 -0.19
C GLU A 491 9.50 -26.99 0.23
N GLY A 492 9.33 -26.28 1.34
CA GLY A 492 10.31 -25.32 1.85
C GLY A 492 10.36 -23.99 1.11
N LEU A 493 9.53 -23.76 0.06
CA LEU A 493 9.42 -22.49 -0.63
C LEU A 493 8.11 -21.79 -0.29
N TYR A 494 8.22 -20.54 0.14
CA TYR A 494 7.10 -19.71 0.56
C TYR A 494 7.09 -18.36 -0.18
N MET A 495 5.90 -17.78 -0.34
CA MET A 495 5.69 -16.39 -0.75
C MET A 495 5.44 -15.54 0.50
N CYS A 496 6.14 -14.42 0.66
CA CYS A 496 5.92 -13.50 1.78
C CYS A 496 5.67 -12.06 1.34
N GLY A 497 5.72 -11.79 0.03
CA GLY A 497 5.53 -10.45 -0.53
C GLY A 497 4.08 -9.99 -0.62
N ALA A 498 3.86 -8.79 -1.13
CA ALA A 498 2.54 -8.14 -1.25
C ALA A 498 1.51 -8.98 -2.01
N SER A 499 1.93 -9.73 -3.03
CA SER A 499 1.06 -10.60 -3.84
C SER A 499 0.42 -11.76 -3.06
N ALA A 500 1.01 -12.20 -1.95
CA ALA A 500 0.50 -13.31 -1.13
C ALA A 500 -0.48 -12.86 -0.05
N GLY A 501 -0.26 -11.71 0.56
CA GLY A 501 -1.02 -11.26 1.72
C GLY A 501 -1.62 -9.86 1.59
N GLY A 502 -0.97 -8.98 0.89
CA GLY A 502 -1.39 -7.60 0.70
C GLY A 502 -1.36 -6.72 1.95
N GLY A 503 -2.05 -5.59 1.86
CA GLY A 503 -2.24 -4.69 2.99
C GLY A 503 -1.27 -3.51 3.07
N GLY A 504 -0.76 -2.99 1.95
CA GLY A 504 0.14 -1.83 1.96
C GLY A 504 1.37 -2.05 2.84
N ILE A 505 1.82 -1.02 3.56
CA ILE A 505 2.96 -1.13 4.50
C ILE A 505 2.50 -1.64 5.89
N SER A 506 1.60 -2.61 5.90
CA SER A 506 1.12 -3.25 7.13
C SER A 506 2.00 -4.39 7.65
N ALA A 507 2.92 -4.87 6.83
CA ALA A 507 3.70 -6.09 7.06
C ALA A 507 2.85 -7.38 7.27
N ALA A 508 1.55 -7.33 6.94
CA ALA A 508 0.62 -8.43 7.17
C ALA A 508 1.00 -9.69 6.39
N SER A 509 1.43 -9.52 5.13
CA SER A 509 1.86 -10.65 4.32
C SER A 509 3.06 -11.39 4.95
N GLY A 510 4.05 -10.64 5.41
CA GLY A 510 5.21 -11.23 6.09
C GLY A 510 4.85 -11.92 7.41
N TYR A 511 3.98 -11.31 8.20
CA TYR A 511 3.49 -11.91 9.45
C TYR A 511 2.72 -13.21 9.22
N ASN A 512 1.84 -13.23 8.24
CA ASN A 512 1.08 -14.42 7.89
C ASN A 512 1.97 -15.52 7.29
N ALA A 513 2.96 -15.14 6.46
CA ALA A 513 3.96 -16.09 5.95
C ALA A 513 4.73 -16.75 7.10
N PHE A 514 5.17 -15.99 8.10
CA PHE A 514 5.79 -16.54 9.29
C PHE A 514 4.89 -17.56 9.99
N LYS A 515 3.61 -17.28 10.20
CA LYS A 515 2.67 -18.20 10.85
C LYS A 515 2.57 -19.53 10.10
N VAL A 516 2.44 -19.45 8.77
CA VAL A 516 2.35 -20.61 7.89
C VAL A 516 3.64 -21.43 7.95
N ILE A 517 4.80 -20.78 7.91
CA ILE A 517 6.11 -21.45 8.04
C ILE A 517 6.25 -22.09 9.43
N ALA A 518 5.84 -21.39 10.48
CA ALA A 518 5.93 -21.90 11.84
C ALA A 518 5.05 -23.13 12.07
N ASP A 519 3.85 -23.16 11.45
CA ASP A 519 2.99 -24.36 11.48
C ASP A 519 3.62 -25.53 10.71
N ASP A 520 4.24 -25.28 9.55
CA ASP A 520 4.86 -26.35 8.73
C ASP A 520 6.13 -26.94 9.34
N TYR A 521 6.88 -26.16 10.12
CA TYR A 521 8.15 -26.55 10.75
C TYR A 521 8.07 -26.76 12.26
N ASP A 522 6.86 -26.74 12.83
CA ASP A 522 6.61 -26.87 14.28
C ASP A 522 7.45 -25.88 15.12
N LEU A 523 7.53 -24.63 14.65
CA LEU A 523 8.24 -23.57 15.35
C LEU A 523 7.37 -22.97 16.49
N PRO A 524 7.98 -22.30 17.48
CA PRO A 524 7.24 -21.62 18.53
C PRO A 524 6.20 -20.65 17.97
N LYS A 525 4.94 -20.77 18.42
CA LYS A 525 3.80 -19.93 18.00
C LYS A 525 3.77 -18.61 18.75
N ILE A 526 4.82 -17.82 18.57
CA ILE A 526 5.07 -16.56 19.32
C ILE A 526 4.06 -15.43 19.05
N TRP A 527 3.16 -15.62 18.07
CA TRP A 527 2.04 -14.70 17.80
C TRP A 527 0.82 -14.95 18.70
N GLN A 528 0.71 -16.12 19.32
CA GLN A 528 -0.41 -16.46 20.19
C GLN A 528 -0.30 -15.69 21.50
N ARG A 529 -1.20 -14.73 21.68
CA ARG A 529 -1.26 -13.85 22.85
C ARG A 529 -2.71 -13.70 23.30
N GLU A 530 -2.93 -13.57 24.62
CA GLU A 530 -4.27 -13.40 25.19
C GLU A 530 -4.91 -12.05 24.83
N ASP A 531 -4.10 -11.03 24.59
CA ASP A 531 -4.52 -9.65 24.34
C ASP A 531 -4.79 -9.34 22.86
N ARG A 532 -4.62 -10.32 21.95
CA ARG A 532 -4.73 -10.10 20.50
C ARG A 532 -5.43 -11.26 19.79
N LEU A 533 -6.31 -10.94 18.82
CA LEU A 533 -7.08 -11.94 18.06
C LEU A 533 -6.28 -12.61 16.94
N TYR A 534 -5.06 -12.14 16.62
CA TYR A 534 -4.26 -12.55 15.46
C TYR A 534 -2.77 -12.69 15.76
#